data_6fa55aedd3e0bd711e5762f9d77aca55
#
_entry.id   6fa55aedd3e0bd711e5762f9d77aca55
#
_cell.length_a   1.000
_cell.length_b   1.000
_cell.length_c   1.000
_cell.angle_alpha   90.00
_cell.angle_beta   90.00
_cell.angle_gamma   90.00
#
_symmetry.space_group_name_H-M   'P 1'
#
loop_
_entity.id
_entity.type
_entity.pdbx_description
1 polymer ?
#
loop_
_entity_poly.entity_id
_entity_poly.type
_entity_poly.pdbx_seq_one_letter_code
_entity_poly.pdbx_strand_id
1 'polypeptide(L)'
;MSQATATKPSVITDAPIHPSLAAKDLAKARAWYAEKVGWEPTIEPPGVLVYELGPASAFTIYETPFAGTAKNTVMNWAVPDVRDAVARLRERGVSFEEYDFGEFKTVDAIMETPDGFQNAWFKDLDGNIVGVVKDASAPPAGAVATMLAATDLDRARAWYSDKLGFEPTNEMPGFVLDYRSGDTRFEVYKTEFAGTAKNTVAVWRLAGIRDEVGRLRGRGVTFEEYDFGPEGRTVGGILAEGESDLNAWFVDSEGNILALAEDAN
;
A
#
# COMPACT_ATOMS: atom_id res chain seq x y z
N MET A 1 20.23 6.13 -37.83
CA MET A 1 20.70 5.84 -36.48
C MET A 1 19.79 6.64 -35.54
N SER A 2 18.75 5.99 -34.99
CA SER A 2 17.85 6.60 -34.02
C SER A 2 18.60 6.63 -32.68
N GLN A 3 18.83 7.82 -32.14
CA GLN A 3 19.32 7.96 -30.78
C GLN A 3 18.18 7.50 -29.86
N ALA A 4 18.37 6.38 -29.15
CA ALA A 4 17.55 6.03 -28.02
C ALA A 4 17.69 7.17 -27.01
N THR A 5 16.61 7.90 -26.80
CA THR A 5 16.51 8.90 -25.73
C THR A 5 16.64 8.12 -24.43
N ALA A 6 17.76 8.25 -23.75
CA ALA A 6 17.93 7.69 -22.41
C ALA A 6 16.85 8.29 -21.54
N THR A 7 15.90 7.48 -21.11
CA THR A 7 14.87 7.86 -20.14
C THR A 7 15.60 8.28 -18.86
N LYS A 8 15.36 9.50 -18.41
CA LYS A 8 15.90 9.99 -17.14
C LYS A 8 15.39 9.05 -16.02
N PRO A 9 16.28 8.54 -15.13
CA PRO A 9 15.83 7.70 -14.03
C PRO A 9 14.73 8.43 -13.25
N SER A 10 13.61 7.75 -13.02
CA SER A 10 12.56 8.30 -12.17
C SER A 10 13.03 8.27 -10.71
N VAL A 11 12.76 9.33 -9.98
CA VAL A 11 12.94 9.34 -8.53
C VAL A 11 11.68 8.82 -7.85
N ILE A 12 11.80 8.29 -6.63
CA ILE A 12 10.69 7.70 -5.88
C ILE A 12 9.49 8.65 -5.75
N THR A 13 9.73 9.96 -5.64
CA THR A 13 8.66 10.97 -5.51
C THR A 13 7.81 11.12 -6.78
N ASP A 14 8.36 10.77 -7.93
CA ASP A 14 7.67 10.82 -9.23
C ASP A 14 7.03 9.47 -9.60
N ALA A 15 7.31 8.42 -8.83
CA ALA A 15 6.83 7.07 -9.07
C ALA A 15 5.49 6.80 -8.36
N PRO A 16 4.57 6.05 -8.98
CA PRO A 16 3.35 5.63 -8.29
C PRO A 16 3.66 4.65 -7.16
N ILE A 17 2.93 4.79 -6.04
CA ILE A 17 2.92 3.85 -4.93
C ILE A 17 1.62 3.07 -4.93
N HIS A 18 1.70 1.76 -4.72
CA HIS A 18 0.53 0.89 -4.65
C HIS A 18 0.52 0.07 -3.36
N PRO A 19 -0.67 -0.16 -2.75
CA PRO A 19 -0.80 -1.09 -1.64
C PRO A 19 -0.39 -2.49 -2.05
N SER A 20 0.25 -3.22 -1.14
CA SER A 20 0.63 -4.62 -1.34
C SER A 20 0.04 -5.44 -0.19
N LEU A 21 -0.87 -6.35 -0.52
CA LEU A 21 -1.59 -7.19 0.41
C LEU A 21 -0.98 -8.60 0.40
N ALA A 22 -1.02 -9.24 1.55
CA ALA A 22 -0.45 -10.57 1.72
C ALA A 22 -1.55 -11.65 1.66
N ALA A 23 -1.30 -12.75 0.95
CA ALA A 23 -2.18 -13.92 0.93
C ALA A 23 -1.39 -15.19 1.25
N LYS A 24 -2.05 -16.19 1.84
CA LYS A 24 -1.51 -17.54 2.04
C LYS A 24 -1.71 -18.44 0.83
N ASP A 25 -2.70 -18.10 -0.01
CA ASP A 25 -3.14 -18.89 -1.17
C ASP A 25 -3.78 -17.92 -2.16
N LEU A 26 -3.10 -17.65 -3.26
CA LEU A 26 -3.55 -16.68 -4.26
C LEU A 26 -4.85 -17.12 -4.96
N ALA A 27 -5.05 -18.42 -5.17
CA ALA A 27 -6.28 -18.88 -5.81
C ALA A 27 -7.52 -18.63 -4.93
N LYS A 28 -7.37 -18.81 -3.61
CA LYS A 28 -8.45 -18.49 -2.66
C LYS A 28 -8.66 -16.99 -2.50
N ALA A 29 -7.57 -16.21 -2.44
CA ALA A 29 -7.66 -14.75 -2.40
C ALA A 29 -8.39 -14.22 -3.65
N ARG A 30 -7.99 -14.67 -4.85
CA ARG A 30 -8.66 -14.32 -6.12
C ARG A 30 -10.16 -14.62 -6.08
N ALA A 31 -10.52 -15.85 -5.69
CA ALA A 31 -11.92 -16.25 -5.61
C ALA A 31 -12.72 -15.40 -4.61
N TRP A 32 -12.13 -15.08 -3.48
CA TRP A 32 -12.75 -14.25 -2.45
C TRP A 32 -13.00 -12.81 -2.95
N TYR A 33 -12.00 -12.18 -3.57
CA TYR A 33 -12.15 -10.81 -4.09
C TYR A 33 -13.18 -10.76 -5.23
N ALA A 34 -13.19 -11.75 -6.13
CA ALA A 34 -14.20 -11.87 -7.18
C ALA A 34 -15.62 -12.02 -6.61
N GLU A 35 -15.81 -12.94 -5.65
CA GLU A 35 -17.12 -13.22 -5.06
C GLU A 35 -17.60 -12.08 -4.16
N LYS A 36 -16.75 -11.60 -3.24
CA LYS A 36 -17.15 -10.68 -2.17
C LYS A 36 -17.12 -9.22 -2.60
N VAL A 37 -16.08 -8.80 -3.31
CA VAL A 37 -15.89 -7.40 -3.70
C VAL A 37 -16.31 -7.15 -5.15
N GLY A 38 -16.21 -8.17 -5.99
CA GLY A 38 -16.48 -8.08 -7.43
C GLY A 38 -15.27 -7.61 -8.22
N TRP A 39 -14.05 -7.83 -7.70
CA TRP A 39 -12.81 -7.49 -8.36
C TRP A 39 -12.12 -8.72 -8.93
N GLU A 40 -11.69 -8.63 -10.18
CA GLU A 40 -10.85 -9.62 -10.83
C GLU A 40 -9.46 -9.03 -11.08
N PRO A 41 -8.38 -9.82 -10.95
CA PRO A 41 -7.05 -9.33 -11.28
C PRO A 41 -6.94 -9.08 -12.79
N THR A 42 -6.20 -8.06 -13.17
CA THR A 42 -5.92 -7.69 -14.56
C THR A 42 -4.68 -8.37 -15.11
N ILE A 43 -3.72 -8.66 -14.22
CA ILE A 43 -2.46 -9.34 -14.54
C ILE A 43 -2.17 -10.37 -13.44
N GLU A 44 -1.71 -11.55 -13.83
CA GLU A 44 -1.41 -12.65 -12.90
C GLU A 44 0.01 -13.21 -13.15
N PRO A 45 1.08 -12.46 -12.82
CA PRO A 45 2.43 -13.00 -12.87
C PRO A 45 2.63 -14.06 -11.77
N PRO A 46 3.65 -14.93 -11.86
CA PRO A 46 3.92 -15.93 -10.86
C PRO A 46 4.02 -15.31 -9.45
N GLY A 47 3.24 -15.84 -8.51
CA GLY A 47 3.26 -15.40 -7.10
C GLY A 47 2.55 -14.07 -6.79
N VAL A 48 1.91 -13.42 -7.78
CA VAL A 48 1.27 -12.11 -7.58
C VAL A 48 -0.04 -12.00 -8.36
N LEU A 49 -1.04 -11.35 -7.78
CA LEU A 49 -2.24 -10.86 -8.46
C LEU A 49 -2.18 -9.33 -8.50
N VAL A 50 -2.37 -8.74 -9.67
CA VAL A 50 -2.44 -7.28 -9.85
C VAL A 50 -3.86 -6.88 -10.17
N TYR A 51 -4.38 -5.92 -9.44
CA TYR A 51 -5.72 -5.34 -9.61
C TYR A 51 -5.58 -3.89 -10.03
N GLU A 52 -5.93 -3.58 -11.27
CA GLU A 52 -6.00 -2.22 -11.77
C GLU A 52 -7.46 -1.74 -11.70
N LEU A 53 -7.73 -0.75 -10.86
CA LEU A 53 -9.08 -0.24 -10.60
C LEU A 53 -9.38 1.07 -11.35
N GLY A 54 -8.46 1.49 -12.21
CA GLY A 54 -8.57 2.70 -13.00
C GLY A 54 -7.22 3.44 -13.13
N PRO A 55 -7.20 4.59 -13.78
CA PRO A 55 -5.97 5.38 -13.88
C PRO A 55 -5.39 5.69 -12.51
N ALA A 56 -4.10 5.46 -12.34
CA ALA A 56 -3.37 5.69 -11.08
C ALA A 56 -3.97 4.99 -9.84
N SER A 57 -4.69 3.89 -10.04
CA SER A 57 -5.31 3.14 -8.96
C SER A 57 -5.11 1.64 -9.16
N ALA A 58 -4.20 1.06 -8.43
CA ALA A 58 -3.90 -0.35 -8.45
C ALA A 58 -3.49 -0.85 -7.06
N PHE A 59 -3.60 -2.14 -6.83
CA PHE A 59 -2.98 -2.83 -5.70
C PHE A 59 -2.53 -4.22 -6.12
N THR A 60 -1.66 -4.82 -5.32
CA THR A 60 -1.19 -6.18 -5.53
C THR A 60 -1.56 -7.09 -4.36
N ILE A 61 -1.75 -8.37 -4.65
CA ILE A 61 -1.82 -9.42 -3.64
C ILE A 61 -0.71 -10.41 -3.97
N TYR A 62 0.16 -10.74 -3.02
CA TYR A 62 1.24 -11.68 -3.24
C TYR A 62 1.26 -12.80 -2.19
N GLU A 63 1.76 -13.96 -2.57
CA GLU A 63 1.82 -15.12 -1.68
C GLU A 63 2.96 -15.00 -0.68
N THR A 64 2.63 -15.15 0.61
CA THR A 64 3.61 -15.11 1.70
C THR A 64 3.10 -15.81 2.95
N PRO A 65 3.98 -16.49 3.72
CA PRO A 65 3.62 -17.07 5.00
C PRO A 65 3.27 -16.02 6.08
N PHE A 66 3.56 -14.74 5.83
CA PHE A 66 3.31 -13.64 6.76
C PHE A 66 1.93 -12.99 6.61
N ALA A 67 1.05 -13.55 5.77
CA ALA A 67 -0.32 -13.07 5.64
C ALA A 67 -1.07 -13.10 6.99
N GLY A 68 -1.81 -12.01 7.27
CA GLY A 68 -2.55 -11.80 8.52
C GLY A 68 -1.70 -11.28 9.69
N THR A 69 -0.45 -10.90 9.46
CA THR A 69 0.39 -10.29 10.51
C THR A 69 0.14 -8.81 10.69
N ALA A 70 -0.25 -8.08 9.63
CA ALA A 70 -0.63 -6.69 9.71
C ALA A 70 -1.90 -6.52 10.56
N LYS A 71 -1.81 -5.69 11.61
CA LYS A 71 -2.95 -5.35 12.48
C LYS A 71 -3.43 -3.91 12.25
N ASN A 72 -2.97 -3.30 11.19
CA ASN A 72 -3.28 -1.95 10.77
C ASN A 72 -3.97 -1.96 9.40
N THR A 73 -4.68 -0.89 9.07
CA THR A 73 -5.23 -0.69 7.73
C THR A 73 -4.10 -0.59 6.72
N VAL A 74 -4.17 -1.35 5.64
CA VAL A 74 -3.13 -1.38 4.58
C VAL A 74 -3.56 -0.65 3.31
N MET A 75 -4.87 -0.51 3.12
CA MET A 75 -5.46 0.13 1.95
C MET A 75 -6.79 0.78 2.31
N ASN A 76 -7.05 1.98 1.77
CA ASN A 76 -8.37 2.59 1.76
C ASN A 76 -8.94 2.54 0.33
N TRP A 77 -10.19 2.13 0.21
CA TRP A 77 -10.98 2.14 -1.03
C TRP A 77 -12.00 3.28 -0.98
N ALA A 78 -11.84 4.24 -1.88
CA ALA A 78 -12.73 5.40 -1.95
C ALA A 78 -14.06 5.04 -2.62
N VAL A 79 -15.16 5.36 -1.97
CA VAL A 79 -16.52 5.12 -2.47
C VAL A 79 -17.36 6.40 -2.41
N PRO A 80 -18.36 6.55 -3.27
CA PRO A 80 -19.25 7.73 -3.22
C PRO A 80 -20.21 7.68 -2.02
N ASP A 81 -20.53 6.49 -1.51
CA ASP A 81 -21.42 6.26 -0.38
C ASP A 81 -20.98 5.03 0.41
N VAL A 82 -20.51 5.25 1.65
CA VAL A 82 -20.02 4.16 2.52
C VAL A 82 -21.17 3.27 2.97
N ARG A 83 -22.36 3.82 3.24
CA ARG A 83 -23.51 3.03 3.70
C ARG A 83 -23.99 2.06 2.63
N ASP A 84 -24.08 2.52 1.38
CA ASP A 84 -24.42 1.67 0.23
C ASP A 84 -23.34 0.59 -0.02
N ALA A 85 -22.07 0.95 0.04
CA ALA A 85 -20.96 0.00 -0.10
C ALA A 85 -20.97 -1.07 1.01
N VAL A 86 -21.14 -0.67 2.26
CA VAL A 86 -21.26 -1.59 3.41
C VAL A 86 -22.45 -2.54 3.23
N ALA A 87 -23.62 -2.01 2.85
CA ALA A 87 -24.80 -2.84 2.63
C ALA A 87 -24.56 -3.91 1.54
N ARG A 88 -24.03 -3.51 0.38
CA ARG A 88 -23.74 -4.45 -0.74
C ARG A 88 -22.68 -5.48 -0.38
N LEU A 89 -21.63 -5.11 0.36
CA LEU A 89 -20.60 -6.06 0.78
C LEU A 89 -21.15 -7.03 1.82
N ARG A 90 -22.00 -6.58 2.74
CA ARG A 90 -22.71 -7.45 3.70
C ARG A 90 -23.63 -8.46 3.01
N GLU A 91 -24.36 -8.06 1.96
CA GLU A 91 -25.18 -8.97 1.16
C GLU A 91 -24.33 -10.08 0.50
N ARG A 92 -23.07 -9.81 0.21
CA ARG A 92 -22.09 -10.79 -0.30
C ARG A 92 -21.36 -11.55 0.82
N GLY A 93 -21.75 -11.33 2.09
CA GLY A 93 -21.19 -12.02 3.26
C GLY A 93 -19.87 -11.49 3.76
N VAL A 94 -19.54 -10.22 3.46
CA VAL A 94 -18.41 -9.53 4.10
C VAL A 94 -18.84 -9.08 5.50
N SER A 95 -18.00 -9.38 6.50
CA SER A 95 -18.17 -8.88 7.88
C SER A 95 -17.34 -7.63 8.07
N PHE A 96 -17.94 -6.62 8.68
CA PHE A 96 -17.27 -5.37 9.02
C PHE A 96 -16.84 -5.36 10.49
N GLU A 97 -15.73 -4.69 10.76
CA GLU A 97 -15.18 -4.52 12.10
C GLU A 97 -15.90 -3.38 12.84
N GLU A 98 -16.01 -3.52 14.16
CA GLU A 98 -16.46 -2.46 15.04
C GLU A 98 -15.29 -1.95 15.86
N TYR A 99 -15.07 -0.63 15.84
CA TYR A 99 -14.00 0.02 16.57
C TYR A 99 -14.52 1.08 17.54
N ASP A 100 -13.84 1.24 18.65
CA ASP A 100 -14.01 2.33 19.58
C ASP A 100 -12.64 3.00 19.80
N PHE A 101 -12.47 4.16 19.19
CA PHE A 101 -11.26 4.98 19.31
C PHE A 101 -11.44 6.11 20.34
N GLY A 102 -12.43 5.97 21.24
CA GLY A 102 -12.77 6.96 22.24
C GLY A 102 -13.63 8.09 21.68
N GLU A 103 -13.01 9.12 21.13
CA GLU A 103 -13.73 10.24 20.52
C GLU A 103 -14.48 9.85 19.23
N PHE A 104 -13.93 8.88 18.50
CA PHE A 104 -14.50 8.33 17.28
C PHE A 104 -14.81 6.85 17.46
N LYS A 105 -16.03 6.44 17.18
CA LYS A 105 -16.46 5.05 17.23
C LYS A 105 -17.32 4.70 16.03
N THR A 106 -17.30 3.43 15.65
CA THR A 106 -18.24 2.92 14.67
C THR A 106 -19.63 2.78 15.26
N VAL A 107 -20.62 3.06 14.46
CA VAL A 107 -22.04 2.74 14.71
C VAL A 107 -22.55 2.01 13.49
N ASP A 108 -22.97 0.77 13.66
CA ASP A 108 -23.33 -0.13 12.56
C ASP A 108 -22.16 -0.27 11.52
N ALA A 109 -20.95 -0.45 12.07
CA ALA A 109 -19.67 -0.58 11.39
C ALA A 109 -19.16 0.69 10.69
N ILE A 110 -19.85 1.81 10.77
CA ILE A 110 -19.46 3.06 10.12
C ILE A 110 -19.04 4.09 11.17
N MET A 111 -17.83 4.59 11.05
CA MET A 111 -17.38 5.78 11.74
C MET A 111 -17.76 6.99 10.89
N GLU A 112 -18.35 8.00 11.52
CA GLU A 112 -18.72 9.26 10.86
C GLU A 112 -18.30 10.43 11.73
N THR A 113 -17.61 11.39 11.13
CA THR A 113 -17.21 12.62 11.80
C THR A 113 -18.18 13.77 11.51
N PRO A 114 -18.23 14.83 12.35
CA PRO A 114 -19.15 15.96 12.16
C PRO A 114 -19.01 16.70 10.83
N ASP A 115 -17.84 16.66 10.22
CA ASP A 115 -17.52 17.26 8.90
C ASP A 115 -17.87 16.34 7.72
N GLY A 116 -18.42 15.13 8.01
CA GLY A 116 -18.96 14.22 6.99
C GLY A 116 -17.95 13.22 6.41
N PHE A 117 -16.77 13.10 7.00
CA PHE A 117 -15.88 11.97 6.72
C PHE A 117 -16.55 10.67 7.20
N GLN A 118 -16.52 9.63 6.37
CA GLN A 118 -17.05 8.31 6.69
C GLN A 118 -16.02 7.24 6.40
N ASN A 119 -15.89 6.27 7.30
CA ASN A 119 -15.04 5.11 7.11
C ASN A 119 -15.66 3.86 7.75
N ALA A 120 -15.50 2.72 7.05
CA ALA A 120 -15.85 1.40 7.55
C ALA A 120 -14.69 0.45 7.22
N TRP A 121 -14.48 -0.60 8.02
CA TRP A 121 -13.36 -1.51 7.84
C TRP A 121 -13.82 -2.95 7.78
N PHE A 122 -13.23 -3.71 6.87
CA PHE A 122 -13.39 -5.16 6.81
C PHE A 122 -12.03 -5.84 6.71
N LYS A 123 -12.01 -7.13 7.06
CA LYS A 123 -10.87 -8.00 6.77
C LYS A 123 -11.16 -8.87 5.56
N ASP A 124 -10.18 -8.99 4.68
CA ASP A 124 -10.24 -9.98 3.61
C ASP A 124 -10.02 -11.40 4.16
N LEU A 125 -9.96 -12.39 3.26
CA LEU A 125 -9.76 -13.80 3.60
C LEU A 125 -8.51 -14.05 4.45
N ASP A 126 -7.44 -13.31 4.21
CA ASP A 126 -6.14 -13.47 4.85
C ASP A 126 -5.90 -12.53 6.03
N GLY A 127 -6.87 -11.68 6.35
CA GLY A 127 -6.86 -10.77 7.49
C GLY A 127 -6.25 -9.39 7.18
N ASN A 128 -6.03 -9.04 5.91
CA ASN A 128 -5.68 -7.68 5.56
C ASN A 128 -6.84 -6.74 5.87
N ILE A 129 -6.57 -5.65 6.58
CA ILE A 129 -7.59 -4.67 6.93
C ILE A 129 -7.70 -3.63 5.82
N VAL A 130 -8.88 -3.56 5.22
CA VAL A 130 -9.23 -2.62 4.14
C VAL A 130 -10.28 -1.64 4.67
N GLY A 131 -10.01 -0.34 4.51
CA GLY A 131 -10.97 0.72 4.77
C GLY A 131 -11.84 1.01 3.54
N VAL A 132 -13.11 1.30 3.78
CA VAL A 132 -14.05 1.82 2.77
C VAL A 132 -14.37 3.25 3.17
N VAL A 133 -13.93 4.22 2.38
CA VAL A 133 -13.88 5.61 2.81
C VAL A 133 -14.65 6.54 1.88
N LYS A 134 -15.34 7.52 2.47
CA LYS A 134 -15.80 8.73 1.81
C LYS A 134 -15.20 9.93 2.50
N ASP A 135 -14.37 10.64 1.76
CA ASP A 135 -13.71 11.85 2.20
C ASP A 135 -13.79 12.88 1.07
N ALA A 136 -13.95 14.16 1.39
CA ALA A 136 -14.00 15.23 0.41
C ALA A 136 -12.67 15.40 -0.38
N SER A 137 -11.54 14.96 0.23
CA SER A 137 -10.21 14.92 -0.37
C SER A 137 -9.89 13.56 -0.99
N ALA A 138 -10.79 12.55 -0.89
CA ALA A 138 -10.58 11.21 -1.39
C ALA A 138 -10.26 11.21 -2.90
N PRO A 139 -9.48 10.21 -3.38
CA PRO A 139 -9.36 9.99 -4.80
C PRO A 139 -10.73 9.75 -5.45
N PRO A 140 -10.83 9.80 -6.78
CA PRO A 140 -12.07 9.47 -7.47
C PRO A 140 -12.68 8.17 -6.96
N ALA A 141 -14.01 8.10 -6.93
CA ALA A 141 -14.71 6.89 -6.50
C ALA A 141 -14.21 5.67 -7.27
N GLY A 142 -13.91 4.59 -6.54
CA GLY A 142 -13.29 3.38 -7.06
C GLY A 142 -11.77 3.31 -6.88
N ALA A 143 -11.10 4.43 -6.62
CA ALA A 143 -9.66 4.43 -6.41
C ALA A 143 -9.26 3.90 -5.03
N VAL A 144 -8.03 3.39 -4.94
CA VAL A 144 -7.41 2.97 -3.66
C VAL A 144 -6.26 3.89 -3.29
N ALA A 145 -6.05 4.05 -1.98
CA ALA A 145 -4.89 4.73 -1.40
C ALA A 145 -4.11 3.76 -0.51
N THR A 146 -2.78 3.88 -0.55
CA THR A 146 -1.90 3.14 0.35
C THR A 146 -1.97 3.71 1.76
N MET A 147 -2.09 2.83 2.76
CA MET A 147 -2.14 3.21 4.17
C MET A 147 -0.90 2.68 4.89
N LEU A 148 -0.13 3.58 5.49
CA LEU A 148 1.08 3.25 6.25
C LEU A 148 0.87 3.62 7.72
N ALA A 149 1.21 2.70 8.59
CA ALA A 149 1.00 2.87 10.03
C ALA A 149 2.18 3.59 10.68
N ALA A 150 1.90 4.50 11.64
CA ALA A 150 2.92 5.15 12.45
C ALA A 150 2.48 5.22 13.92
N THR A 151 3.41 5.02 14.85
CA THR A 151 3.20 5.33 16.27
C THR A 151 3.49 6.79 16.55
N ASP A 152 4.37 7.40 15.75
CA ASP A 152 4.84 8.77 15.91
C ASP A 152 4.86 9.47 14.53
N LEU A 153 3.88 10.37 14.30
CA LEU A 153 3.74 11.08 13.03
C LEU A 153 4.85 12.11 12.80
N ASP A 154 5.42 12.71 13.84
CA ASP A 154 6.52 13.68 13.68
C ASP A 154 7.80 12.96 13.25
N ARG A 155 8.08 11.79 13.83
CA ARG A 155 9.19 10.94 13.41
C ARG A 155 9.00 10.42 11.98
N ALA A 156 7.80 9.96 11.64
CA ALA A 156 7.47 9.54 10.28
C ALA A 156 7.66 10.69 9.29
N ARG A 157 7.10 11.88 9.56
CA ARG A 157 7.28 13.08 8.74
C ARG A 157 8.75 13.37 8.47
N ALA A 158 9.55 13.45 9.54
CA ALA A 158 10.97 13.74 9.43
C ALA A 158 11.70 12.70 8.58
N TRP A 159 11.36 11.42 8.73
CA TRP A 159 11.97 10.34 7.98
C TRP A 159 11.60 10.37 6.49
N TYR A 160 10.30 10.54 6.16
CA TYR A 160 9.84 10.60 4.77
C TYR A 160 10.43 11.82 4.04
N SER A 161 10.52 12.99 4.71
CA SER A 161 11.15 14.19 4.17
C SER A 161 12.67 13.98 3.97
N ASP A 162 13.40 13.58 5.03
CA ASP A 162 14.85 13.46 4.99
C ASP A 162 15.33 12.32 4.08
N LYS A 163 14.72 11.15 4.17
CA LYS A 163 15.16 9.95 3.45
C LYS A 163 14.61 9.84 2.04
N LEU A 164 13.32 10.04 1.86
CA LEU A 164 12.68 9.83 0.56
C LEU A 164 12.43 11.13 -0.22
N GLY A 165 12.33 12.26 0.47
CA GLY A 165 12.07 13.58 -0.14
C GLY A 165 10.58 13.90 -0.29
N PHE A 166 9.72 13.21 0.47
CA PHE A 166 8.30 13.49 0.50
C PHE A 166 7.96 14.54 1.55
N GLU A 167 7.14 15.53 1.15
CA GLU A 167 6.52 16.46 2.08
C GLU A 167 5.01 16.20 2.13
N PRO A 168 4.35 16.29 3.29
CA PRO A 168 2.91 16.14 3.38
C PRO A 168 2.21 17.19 2.53
N THR A 169 1.21 16.78 1.77
CA THR A 169 0.36 17.68 0.97
C THR A 169 -0.83 18.19 1.76
N ASN A 170 -1.24 17.45 2.79
CA ASN A 170 -2.28 17.78 3.74
C ASN A 170 -2.03 17.03 5.05
N GLU A 171 -2.69 17.46 6.15
CA GLU A 171 -2.63 16.74 7.42
C GLU A 171 -3.89 16.97 8.26
N MET A 172 -4.23 15.96 9.05
CA MET A 172 -5.06 16.11 10.22
C MET A 172 -4.17 15.95 11.45
N PRO A 173 -3.87 17.03 12.19
CA PRO A 173 -2.89 17.01 13.27
C PRO A 173 -3.15 15.91 14.30
N GLY A 174 -2.15 15.08 14.54
CA GLY A 174 -2.21 13.96 15.48
C GLY A 174 -2.89 12.69 14.95
N PHE A 175 -3.41 12.68 13.72
CA PHE A 175 -4.13 11.54 13.15
C PHE A 175 -3.55 11.02 11.85
N VAL A 176 -3.29 11.88 10.85
CA VAL A 176 -2.85 11.45 9.52
C VAL A 176 -2.02 12.52 8.81
N LEU A 177 -1.08 12.06 7.99
CA LEU A 177 -0.30 12.84 7.02
C LEU A 177 -0.60 12.30 5.63
N ASP A 178 -1.02 13.18 4.72
CA ASP A 178 -1.29 12.84 3.31
C ASP A 178 -0.08 13.18 2.46
N TYR A 179 0.29 12.28 1.56
CA TYR A 179 1.39 12.44 0.63
C TYR A 179 0.97 12.14 -0.80
N ARG A 180 1.64 12.79 -1.76
CA ARG A 180 1.57 12.44 -3.17
C ARG A 180 2.85 11.75 -3.63
N SER A 181 2.68 10.72 -4.49
CA SER A 181 3.76 9.98 -5.11
C SER A 181 3.40 9.73 -6.57
N GLY A 182 4.01 10.49 -7.48
CA GLY A 182 3.56 10.54 -8.86
C GLY A 182 2.10 11.00 -8.95
N ASP A 183 1.29 10.21 -9.62
CA ASP A 183 -0.16 10.41 -9.76
C ASP A 183 -0.99 9.67 -8.71
N THR A 184 -0.35 8.92 -7.80
CA THR A 184 -0.97 8.23 -6.68
C THR A 184 -0.84 9.02 -5.37
N ARG A 185 -1.46 8.51 -4.30
CA ARG A 185 -1.30 9.05 -2.95
C ARG A 185 -1.12 7.93 -1.93
N PHE A 186 -0.50 8.27 -0.81
CA PHE A 186 -0.46 7.44 0.37
C PHE A 186 -0.69 8.27 1.63
N GLU A 187 -1.13 7.61 2.67
CA GLU A 187 -1.40 8.22 3.96
C GLU A 187 -0.57 7.53 5.03
N VAL A 188 0.07 8.32 5.89
CA VAL A 188 0.72 7.83 7.11
C VAL A 188 -0.17 8.19 8.28
N TYR A 189 -0.78 7.21 8.95
CA TYR A 189 -1.75 7.46 9.99
C TYR A 189 -1.32 6.90 11.34
N LYS A 190 -1.77 7.56 12.42
CA LYS A 190 -1.39 7.21 13.78
C LYS A 190 -2.14 5.96 14.25
N THR A 191 -1.37 4.95 14.69
CA THR A 191 -1.90 3.73 15.30
C THR A 191 -0.83 3.05 16.15
N GLU A 192 -1.24 2.35 17.21
CA GLU A 192 -0.35 1.51 18.02
C GLU A 192 0.15 0.24 17.29
N PHE A 193 -0.44 -0.10 16.16
CA PHE A 193 -0.14 -1.31 15.40
C PHE A 193 0.95 -1.14 14.33
N ALA A 194 1.66 0.00 14.30
CA ALA A 194 2.80 0.19 13.41
C ALA A 194 3.86 -0.89 13.64
N GLY A 195 4.51 -1.35 12.57
CA GLY A 195 5.54 -2.38 12.60
C GLY A 195 5.04 -3.81 12.92
N THR A 196 3.72 -4.02 12.99
CA THR A 196 3.17 -5.38 13.18
C THR A 196 3.19 -6.21 11.90
N ALA A 197 3.06 -5.60 10.74
CA ALA A 197 3.17 -6.26 9.44
C ALA A 197 4.56 -6.88 9.27
N LYS A 198 4.60 -8.17 8.94
CA LYS A 198 5.84 -8.89 8.59
C LYS A 198 5.95 -9.16 7.09
N ASN A 199 5.11 -8.49 6.32
CA ASN A 199 5.00 -8.54 4.87
C ASN A 199 5.19 -7.15 4.28
N THR A 200 5.53 -7.07 2.99
CA THR A 200 5.56 -5.81 2.25
C THR A 200 4.15 -5.21 2.21
N VAL A 201 4.01 -3.95 2.61
CA VAL A 201 2.71 -3.26 2.66
C VAL A 201 2.50 -2.28 1.51
N ALA A 202 3.58 -1.85 0.86
CA ALA A 202 3.52 -0.94 -0.27
C ALA A 202 4.70 -1.12 -1.22
N VAL A 203 4.49 -0.82 -2.50
CA VAL A 203 5.50 -0.90 -3.54
C VAL A 203 5.46 0.35 -4.41
N TRP A 204 6.63 0.96 -4.65
CA TRP A 204 6.84 1.95 -5.69
C TRP A 204 7.30 1.28 -6.97
N ARG A 205 6.62 1.55 -8.09
CA ARG A 205 7.05 1.09 -9.41
C ARG A 205 7.76 2.20 -10.14
N LEU A 206 9.02 1.98 -10.49
CA LEU A 206 9.87 2.99 -11.11
C LEU A 206 10.91 2.37 -12.03
N ALA A 207 11.38 3.12 -13.03
CA ALA A 207 12.52 2.74 -13.86
C ALA A 207 13.83 3.20 -13.23
N GLY A 208 14.90 2.40 -13.39
CA GLY A 208 16.23 2.74 -12.87
C GLY A 208 16.38 2.48 -11.37
N ILE A 209 15.85 1.38 -10.89
CA ILE A 209 15.89 1.00 -9.46
C ILE A 209 17.31 1.01 -8.89
N ARG A 210 18.33 0.63 -9.68
CA ARG A 210 19.73 0.60 -9.22
C ARG A 210 20.25 1.98 -8.85
N ASP A 211 19.91 2.98 -9.66
CA ASP A 211 20.29 4.38 -9.42
C ASP A 211 19.52 4.93 -8.21
N GLU A 212 18.23 4.59 -8.11
CA GLU A 212 17.40 5.03 -6.98
C GLU A 212 17.84 4.41 -5.66
N VAL A 213 18.17 3.11 -5.63
CA VAL A 213 18.76 2.44 -4.46
C VAL A 213 20.06 3.14 -4.04
N GLY A 214 20.93 3.47 -5.02
CA GLY A 214 22.16 4.23 -4.77
C GLY A 214 21.87 5.62 -4.15
N ARG A 215 20.90 6.32 -4.69
CA ARG A 215 20.48 7.66 -4.21
C ARG A 215 19.94 7.59 -2.78
N LEU A 216 19.04 6.66 -2.49
CA LEU A 216 18.43 6.49 -1.18
C LEU A 216 19.44 6.04 -0.12
N ARG A 217 20.40 5.18 -0.48
CA ARG A 217 21.53 4.84 0.39
C ARG A 217 22.38 6.06 0.75
N GLY A 218 22.63 6.92 -0.24
CA GLY A 218 23.32 8.21 0.01
C GLY A 218 22.61 9.11 1.02
N ARG A 219 21.30 8.91 1.18
CA ARG A 219 20.47 9.58 2.19
C ARG A 219 20.32 8.78 3.49
N GLY A 220 20.99 7.64 3.60
CA GLY A 220 21.01 6.80 4.80
C GLY A 220 19.84 5.83 4.92
N VAL A 221 19.17 5.48 3.80
CA VAL A 221 18.22 4.35 3.77
C VAL A 221 19.02 3.05 3.74
N THR A 222 18.66 2.11 4.62
CA THR A 222 19.22 0.76 4.64
C THR A 222 18.27 -0.16 3.87
N PHE A 223 18.81 -0.87 2.88
CA PHE A 223 18.07 -1.89 2.15
C PHE A 223 18.29 -3.25 2.78
N GLU A 224 17.21 -4.02 2.85
CA GLU A 224 17.21 -5.35 3.44
C GLU A 224 17.89 -6.37 2.52
N GLU A 225 18.50 -7.38 3.13
CA GLU A 225 19.07 -8.51 2.42
C GLU A 225 18.24 -9.77 2.74
N TYR A 226 17.62 -10.33 1.70
CA TYR A 226 16.80 -11.53 1.78
C TYR A 226 17.40 -12.69 1.01
N ASP A 227 17.16 -13.89 1.49
CA ASP A 227 17.45 -15.14 0.79
C ASP A 227 16.14 -15.93 0.61
N PHE A 228 15.67 -16.01 -0.62
CA PHE A 228 14.45 -16.71 -1.01
C PHE A 228 14.75 -18.15 -1.49
N GLY A 229 15.94 -18.67 -1.20
CA GLY A 229 16.35 -19.99 -1.61
C GLY A 229 16.45 -20.14 -3.13
N PRO A 230 15.72 -21.10 -3.73
CA PRO A 230 15.79 -21.32 -5.20
C PRO A 230 15.30 -20.14 -6.03
N GLU A 231 14.46 -19.27 -5.47
CA GLU A 231 13.91 -18.08 -6.14
C GLU A 231 14.89 -16.92 -6.18
N GLY A 232 16.05 -17.04 -5.52
CA GLY A 232 17.10 -16.05 -5.55
C GLY A 232 17.38 -15.40 -4.20
N ARG A 233 18.32 -14.47 -4.22
CA ARG A 233 18.68 -13.65 -3.06
C ARG A 233 19.00 -12.24 -3.49
N THR A 234 18.83 -11.31 -2.58
CA THR A 234 19.29 -9.94 -2.80
C THR A 234 20.82 -9.90 -2.82
N VAL A 235 21.35 -9.07 -3.70
CA VAL A 235 22.78 -8.75 -3.74
C VAL A 235 22.90 -7.24 -3.71
N GLY A 236 23.49 -6.73 -2.63
CA GLY A 236 23.48 -5.29 -2.41
C GLY A 236 22.04 -4.75 -2.35
N GLY A 237 21.16 -5.37 -1.57
CA GLY A 237 19.77 -4.96 -1.37
C GLY A 237 18.86 -5.06 -2.58
N ILE A 238 19.30 -5.67 -3.70
CA ILE A 238 18.50 -5.81 -4.91
C ILE A 238 18.37 -7.28 -5.26
N LEU A 239 17.16 -7.78 -5.39
CA LEU A 239 16.84 -9.05 -6.03
C LEU A 239 16.68 -8.80 -7.53
N ALA A 240 17.34 -9.62 -8.35
CA ALA A 240 17.17 -9.63 -9.79
C ALA A 240 16.52 -10.95 -10.22
N GLU A 241 15.31 -10.85 -10.74
CA GLU A 241 14.59 -11.96 -11.36
C GLU A 241 14.74 -11.83 -12.88
N GLY A 242 15.80 -12.43 -13.43
CA GLY A 242 16.18 -12.22 -14.84
C GLY A 242 17.01 -10.95 -15.06
N GLU A 243 16.95 -10.37 -16.27
CA GLU A 243 17.75 -9.19 -16.63
C GLU A 243 17.08 -7.85 -16.25
N SER A 244 15.77 -7.82 -16.07
CA SER A 244 14.99 -6.59 -15.98
C SER A 244 14.01 -6.51 -14.81
N ASP A 245 13.61 -7.62 -14.21
CA ASP A 245 12.74 -7.59 -13.05
C ASP A 245 13.57 -7.41 -11.78
N LEU A 246 13.54 -6.20 -11.23
CA LEU A 246 14.34 -5.83 -10.07
C LEU A 246 13.44 -5.45 -8.91
N ASN A 247 13.78 -5.96 -7.73
CA ASN A 247 13.10 -5.63 -6.49
C ASN A 247 14.10 -5.26 -5.39
N ALA A 248 13.74 -4.27 -4.55
CA ALA A 248 14.54 -3.89 -3.40
C ALA A 248 13.62 -3.50 -2.24
N TRP A 249 14.00 -3.88 -1.02
CA TRP A 249 13.17 -3.66 0.17
C TRP A 249 13.92 -2.83 1.20
N PHE A 250 13.16 -1.98 1.90
CA PHE A 250 13.65 -1.21 3.04
C PHE A 250 12.53 -1.03 4.08
N VAL A 251 12.91 -0.64 5.28
CA VAL A 251 11.96 -0.40 6.38
C VAL A 251 11.99 1.09 6.72
N ASP A 252 10.80 1.68 6.88
CA ASP A 252 10.68 3.07 7.32
C ASP A 252 10.90 3.22 8.84
N SER A 253 10.79 4.44 9.36
CA SER A 253 10.98 4.75 10.80
C SER A 253 9.95 4.09 11.72
N GLU A 254 8.85 3.60 11.16
CA GLU A 254 7.70 3.04 11.89
C GLU A 254 7.61 1.51 11.77
N GLY A 255 8.54 0.90 11.03
CA GLY A 255 8.59 -0.54 10.84
C GLY A 255 7.74 -1.05 9.68
N ASN A 256 7.26 -0.19 8.78
CA ASN A 256 6.59 -0.64 7.57
C ASN A 256 7.63 -1.18 6.57
N ILE A 257 7.41 -2.38 6.06
CA ILE A 257 8.25 -2.98 5.02
C ILE A 257 7.76 -2.47 3.66
N LEU A 258 8.62 -1.74 2.97
CA LEU A 258 8.36 -1.05 1.72
C LEU A 258 9.25 -1.60 0.61
N ALA A 259 8.78 -1.58 -0.63
CA ALA A 259 9.54 -2.08 -1.77
C ALA A 259 9.65 -1.06 -2.91
N LEU A 260 10.72 -1.16 -3.66
CA LEU A 260 10.87 -0.63 -5.01
C LEU A 260 10.78 -1.80 -5.98
N ALA A 261 10.11 -1.61 -7.11
CA ALA A 261 10.03 -2.60 -8.18
C ALA A 261 10.25 -1.94 -9.55
N GLU A 262 10.98 -2.63 -10.41
CA GLU A 262 11.15 -2.30 -11.82
C GLU A 262 10.75 -3.52 -12.64
N ASP A 263 9.71 -3.37 -13.46
CA ASP A 263 9.22 -4.45 -14.30
C ASP A 263 10.00 -4.46 -15.64
N ALA A 264 10.15 -5.64 -16.25
CA ALA A 264 10.64 -5.77 -17.62
C ALA A 264 9.74 -4.99 -18.59
N ASN A 265 10.35 -4.17 -19.43
CA ASN A 265 9.64 -3.47 -20.52
C ASN A 265 9.29 -4.44 -21.66
#